data_6148ccba7c131a992c9bf8692126a34d
#
_entry.id   6148ccba7c131a992c9bf8692126a34d
#
_cell.length_a   1.000
_cell.length_b   1.000
_cell.length_c   1.000
_cell.angle_alpha   90.00
_cell.angle_beta   90.00
_cell.angle_gamma   90.00
#
_symmetry.space_group_name_H-M   'P 1'
#
loop_
_entity.id
_entity.type
_entity.pdbx_description
1 polymer ?
#
loop_
_entity_poly.entity_id
_entity_poly.type
_entity_poly.pdbx_seq_one_letter_code
_entity_poly.pdbx_strand_id
1 'polypeptide(L)'
;MVGTKPGDGFNKLYREVGALEENTVIYNADSIFLELGGVMYETPMEISKFRAFLHALSEKDGDRIDELCGDITAMIHTKMPTGAPSNLSEMIGFMKDSRGFLSLARKYLGRTVGEVVQGIQSQTIQDILTALMPAEFSAE
;
A
#
# COMPACT_ATOMS: atom_id res chain seq x y z
N MET A 1 6.48 8.64 -6.98
CA MET A 1 5.97 7.76 -8.07
C MET A 1 6.33 6.34 -7.70
N VAL A 2 5.35 5.43 -7.67
CA VAL A 2 5.54 4.03 -7.27
C VAL A 2 6.17 3.25 -8.43
N GLY A 3 7.08 2.31 -8.11
CA GLY A 3 7.65 1.41 -9.11
C GLY A 3 8.73 2.00 -10.00
N THR A 4 9.40 3.07 -9.57
CA THR A 4 10.42 3.76 -10.37
C THR A 4 11.84 3.24 -10.16
N LYS A 5 12.07 2.43 -9.12
CA LYS A 5 13.40 1.85 -8.86
C LYS A 5 13.77 0.81 -9.91
N PRO A 6 15.05 0.71 -10.31
CA PRO A 6 15.49 -0.38 -11.16
C PRO A 6 15.13 -1.75 -10.57
N GLY A 7 14.45 -2.57 -11.36
CA GLY A 7 13.94 -3.88 -10.92
C GLY A 7 12.47 -3.89 -10.46
N ASP A 8 11.86 -2.73 -10.24
CA ASP A 8 10.41 -2.64 -10.00
C ASP A 8 9.63 -2.98 -11.27
N GLY A 9 8.46 -3.64 -11.10
CA GLY A 9 7.65 -4.09 -12.23
C GLY A 9 7.22 -2.97 -13.19
N PHE A 10 6.97 -1.78 -12.67
CA PHE A 10 6.59 -0.62 -13.49
C PHE A 10 7.78 0.17 -14.08
N ASN A 11 9.00 -0.03 -13.58
CA ASN A 11 10.18 0.70 -14.10
C ASN A 11 10.36 0.48 -15.60
N LYS A 12 10.23 -0.76 -16.05
CA LYS A 12 10.34 -1.11 -17.47
C LYS A 12 9.27 -0.41 -18.30
N LEU A 13 8.03 -0.45 -17.85
CA LEU A 13 6.91 0.21 -18.53
C LEU A 13 7.11 1.72 -18.62
N TYR A 14 7.52 2.39 -17.54
CA TYR A 14 7.80 3.82 -17.53
C TYR A 14 8.92 4.20 -18.50
N ARG A 15 9.94 3.34 -18.68
CA ARG A 15 11.00 3.56 -19.67
C ARG A 15 10.50 3.35 -21.10
N GLU A 16 9.67 2.35 -21.34
CA GLU A 16 9.08 2.06 -22.66
C GLU A 16 8.19 3.20 -23.14
N VAL A 17 7.45 3.86 -22.26
CA VAL A 17 6.59 5.01 -22.60
C VAL A 17 7.31 6.38 -22.51
N GLY A 18 8.63 6.38 -22.24
CA GLY A 18 9.41 7.62 -22.14
C GLY A 18 9.14 8.45 -20.88
N ALA A 19 8.45 7.90 -19.87
CA ALA A 19 8.20 8.59 -18.61
C ALA A 19 9.42 8.56 -17.66
N LEU A 20 10.37 7.65 -17.89
CA LEU A 20 11.65 7.56 -17.19
C LEU A 20 12.78 7.48 -18.22
N GLU A 21 13.62 8.49 -18.23
CA GLU A 21 14.88 8.54 -19.00
C GLU A 21 16.07 8.23 -18.09
N GLU A 22 17.26 8.08 -18.67
CA GLU A 22 18.49 7.72 -17.95
C GLU A 22 18.88 8.76 -16.89
N ASN A 23 18.55 10.03 -17.13
CA ASN A 23 18.84 11.16 -16.24
C ASN A 23 17.62 11.68 -15.49
N THR A 24 16.50 10.94 -15.47
CA THR A 24 15.31 11.36 -14.72
C THR A 24 15.59 11.36 -13.23
N VAL A 25 15.53 12.53 -12.61
CA VAL A 25 15.67 12.69 -11.16
C VAL A 25 14.30 12.47 -10.50
N ILE A 26 14.24 11.49 -9.59
CA ILE A 26 13.02 11.14 -8.87
C ILE A 26 13.17 11.59 -7.43
N TYR A 27 12.33 12.53 -7.02
CA TYR A 27 12.23 12.96 -5.62
C TYR A 27 11.13 12.15 -4.94
N ASN A 28 11.50 11.35 -3.94
CA ASN A 28 10.55 10.71 -3.04
C ASN A 28 10.40 11.61 -1.81
N ALA A 29 9.18 12.01 -1.51
CA ALA A 29 8.88 12.68 -0.25
C ALA A 29 8.97 11.66 0.89
N ASP A 30 9.57 12.06 2.01
CA ASP A 30 9.64 11.21 3.22
C ASP A 30 8.31 11.22 4.00
N SER A 31 7.50 12.26 3.78
CA SER A 31 6.21 12.46 4.44
C SER A 31 5.19 13.09 3.49
N ILE A 32 3.91 12.85 3.78
CA ILE A 32 2.76 13.55 3.18
C ILE A 32 2.14 14.43 4.25
N PHE A 33 1.80 15.66 3.90
CA PHE A 33 1.11 16.58 4.79
C PHE A 33 -0.39 16.54 4.50
N LEU A 34 -1.18 16.21 5.52
CA LEU A 34 -2.64 16.17 5.46
C LEU A 34 -3.22 17.23 6.39
N GLU A 35 -4.13 18.04 5.88
CA GLU A 35 -4.91 18.96 6.69
C GLU A 35 -6.30 18.36 6.96
N LEU A 36 -6.59 18.06 8.22
CA LEU A 36 -7.84 17.50 8.66
C LEU A 36 -8.41 18.34 9.80
N GLY A 37 -9.58 18.95 9.56
CA GLY A 37 -10.24 19.78 10.56
C GLY A 37 -9.41 20.97 11.05
N GLY A 38 -8.56 21.57 10.20
CA GLY A 38 -7.67 22.67 10.55
C GLY A 38 -6.38 22.26 11.27
N VAL A 39 -6.14 20.96 11.42
CA VAL A 39 -4.90 20.41 11.99
C VAL A 39 -4.06 19.80 10.87
N MET A 40 -2.77 20.15 10.84
CA MET A 40 -1.81 19.60 9.89
C MET A 40 -1.14 18.37 10.47
N TYR A 41 -1.22 17.25 9.75
CA TYR A 41 -0.58 15.97 10.08
C TYR A 41 0.56 15.70 9.09
N GLU A 42 1.77 15.60 9.60
CA GLU A 42 2.90 15.09 8.84
C GLU A 42 2.90 13.55 8.91
N THR A 43 2.47 12.92 7.82
CA THR A 43 2.28 11.47 7.74
C THR A 43 3.49 10.84 7.06
N PRO A 44 4.31 10.06 7.78
CA PRO A 44 5.48 9.41 7.21
C PRO A 44 5.13 8.39 6.14
N MET A 45 5.96 8.30 5.08
CA MET A 45 5.81 7.32 4.01
C MET A 45 6.53 6.00 4.28
N GLU A 46 7.48 5.98 5.21
CA GLU A 46 8.16 4.76 5.64
C GLU A 46 7.25 3.99 6.61
N ILE A 47 6.98 2.71 6.33
CA ILE A 47 5.97 1.92 7.07
C ILE A 47 6.27 1.80 8.57
N SER A 48 7.53 1.73 8.97
CA SER A 48 7.92 1.67 10.38
C SER A 48 7.60 2.97 11.11
N LYS A 49 7.87 4.11 10.48
CA LYS A 49 7.57 5.44 11.00
C LYS A 49 6.07 5.71 10.97
N PHE A 50 5.39 5.27 9.92
CA PHE A 50 3.92 5.37 9.80
C PHE A 50 3.22 4.59 10.91
N ARG A 51 3.67 3.36 11.20
CA ARG A 51 3.18 2.57 12.31
C ARG A 51 3.34 3.29 13.65
N ALA A 52 4.54 3.80 13.93
CA ALA A 52 4.82 4.56 15.15
C ALA A 52 3.95 5.83 15.25
N PHE A 53 3.76 6.54 14.14
CA PHE A 53 2.89 7.71 14.05
C PHE A 53 1.43 7.37 14.39
N LEU A 54 0.87 6.29 13.84
CA LEU A 54 -0.49 5.85 14.15
C LEU A 54 -0.65 5.42 15.60
N HIS A 55 0.33 4.70 16.17
CA HIS A 55 0.34 4.34 17.59
C HIS A 55 0.37 5.57 18.51
N ALA A 56 1.08 6.63 18.14
CA ALA A 56 1.08 7.88 18.89
C ALA A 56 -0.27 8.60 18.89
N LEU A 57 -1.11 8.38 17.86
CA LEU A 57 -2.45 8.93 17.77
C LEU A 57 -3.48 8.13 18.57
N SER A 58 -3.30 6.81 18.71
CA SER A 58 -4.23 5.95 19.47
C SER A 58 -3.57 4.66 19.94
N GLU A 59 -3.35 4.54 21.25
CA GLU A 59 -2.90 3.28 21.87
C GLU A 59 -3.98 2.19 21.83
N LYS A 60 -5.25 2.58 21.84
CA LYS A 60 -6.39 1.65 21.88
C LYS A 60 -6.53 0.86 20.57
N ASP A 61 -6.03 1.41 19.48
CA ASP A 61 -6.10 0.81 18.15
C ASP A 61 -4.85 -0.01 17.80
N GLY A 62 -3.94 -0.22 18.76
CA GLY A 62 -2.62 -0.82 18.54
C GLY A 62 -2.65 -2.12 17.74
N ASP A 63 -3.50 -3.08 18.11
CA ASP A 63 -3.60 -4.37 17.42
C ASP A 63 -4.06 -4.20 15.95
N ARG A 64 -4.99 -3.28 15.70
CA ARG A 64 -5.49 -3.00 14.33
C ARG A 64 -4.46 -2.26 13.49
N ILE A 65 -3.72 -1.33 14.10
CA ILE A 65 -2.60 -0.63 13.45
C ILE A 65 -1.51 -1.64 13.07
N ASP A 66 -1.17 -2.54 13.97
CA ASP A 66 -0.16 -3.58 13.75
C ASP A 66 -0.57 -4.55 12.65
N GLU A 67 -1.83 -4.98 12.64
CA GLU A 67 -2.39 -5.81 11.59
C GLU A 67 -2.32 -5.11 10.22
N LEU A 68 -2.80 -3.86 10.13
CA LEU A 68 -2.80 -3.08 8.89
C LEU A 68 -1.39 -2.86 8.36
N CYS A 69 -0.47 -2.41 9.21
CA CYS A 69 0.92 -2.17 8.82
C CYS A 69 1.66 -3.48 8.45
N GLY A 70 1.31 -4.58 9.11
CA GLY A 70 1.79 -5.92 8.76
C GLY A 70 1.32 -6.36 7.37
N ASP A 71 0.05 -6.16 7.06
CA ASP A 71 -0.52 -6.47 5.75
C ASP A 71 0.09 -5.60 4.64
N ILE A 72 0.28 -4.30 4.88
CA ILE A 72 0.95 -3.40 3.94
C ILE A 72 2.39 -3.87 3.70
N THR A 73 3.11 -4.23 4.75
CA THR A 73 4.48 -4.76 4.65
C THR A 73 4.51 -6.04 3.83
N ALA A 74 3.59 -6.97 4.10
CA ALA A 74 3.46 -8.21 3.34
C ALA A 74 3.14 -7.94 1.87
N MET A 75 2.27 -6.96 1.58
CA MET A 75 1.93 -6.56 0.20
C MET A 75 3.14 -6.00 -0.55
N ILE A 76 3.95 -5.14 0.09
CA ILE A 76 5.17 -4.57 -0.50
C ILE A 76 6.19 -5.64 -0.85
N HIS A 77 6.31 -6.69 -0.02
CA HIS A 77 7.26 -7.78 -0.23
C HIS A 77 6.70 -8.94 -1.06
N THR A 78 5.41 -8.94 -1.34
CA THR A 78 4.79 -9.97 -2.19
C THR A 78 5.07 -9.67 -3.65
N LYS A 79 5.68 -10.64 -4.34
CA LYS A 79 5.86 -10.53 -5.80
C LYS A 79 4.49 -10.58 -6.46
N MET A 80 4.13 -9.50 -7.16
CA MET A 80 2.98 -9.56 -8.06
C MET A 80 3.29 -10.56 -9.18
N PRO A 81 2.40 -11.52 -9.40
CA PRO A 81 2.57 -12.45 -10.50
C PRO A 81 2.49 -11.68 -11.83
N THR A 82 3.60 -11.63 -12.55
CA THR A 82 3.69 -10.99 -13.88
C THR A 82 3.61 -12.05 -14.96
N GLY A 83 2.55 -12.02 -15.76
CA GLY A 83 2.33 -12.91 -16.89
C GLY A 83 1.45 -14.12 -16.56
N ALA A 84 0.78 -14.65 -17.59
CA ALA A 84 0.04 -15.89 -17.48
C ALA A 84 1.03 -17.08 -17.62
N PRO A 85 0.93 -18.11 -16.74
CA PRO A 85 1.76 -19.31 -16.85
C PRO A 85 1.49 -20.03 -18.17
N SER A 86 2.52 -20.43 -18.87
CA SER A 86 2.44 -21.09 -20.18
C SER A 86 2.47 -22.63 -20.10
N ASN A 87 2.86 -23.17 -18.95
CA ASN A 87 2.92 -24.60 -18.71
C ASN A 87 2.59 -24.98 -17.25
N LEU A 88 2.39 -26.30 -17.00
CA LEU A 88 1.98 -26.81 -15.70
C LEU A 88 2.99 -26.51 -14.58
N SER A 89 4.29 -26.57 -14.88
CA SER A 89 5.36 -26.29 -13.91
C SER A 89 5.35 -24.82 -13.49
N GLU A 90 5.19 -23.90 -14.44
CA GLU A 90 5.04 -22.47 -14.21
C GLU A 90 3.74 -22.18 -13.44
N MET A 91 2.65 -22.90 -13.71
CA MET A 91 1.39 -22.76 -13.00
C MET A 91 1.52 -23.14 -11.52
N ILE A 92 2.26 -24.20 -11.21
CA ILE A 92 2.52 -24.62 -9.82
C ILE A 92 3.40 -23.58 -9.11
N GLY A 93 4.45 -23.09 -9.77
CA GLY A 93 5.29 -22.00 -9.27
C GLY A 93 4.47 -20.73 -9.01
N PHE A 94 3.68 -20.30 -9.99
CA PHE A 94 2.77 -19.17 -9.91
C PHE A 94 1.79 -19.28 -8.73
N MET A 95 1.15 -20.43 -8.53
CA MET A 95 0.24 -20.66 -7.41
C MET A 95 0.97 -20.58 -6.06
N LYS A 96 2.20 -21.09 -5.98
CA LYS A 96 3.00 -21.07 -4.75
C LYS A 96 3.43 -19.65 -4.42
N ASP A 97 3.92 -18.90 -5.39
CA ASP A 97 4.40 -17.52 -5.23
C ASP A 97 3.25 -16.53 -5.00
N SER A 98 2.07 -16.83 -5.54
CA SER A 98 0.87 -15.99 -5.40
C SER A 98 0.08 -16.22 -4.10
N ARG A 99 0.43 -17.21 -3.27
CA ARG A 99 -0.34 -17.50 -2.03
C ARG A 99 -0.45 -16.32 -1.10
N GLY A 100 0.65 -15.60 -0.88
CA GLY A 100 0.66 -14.39 -0.06
C GLY A 100 -0.26 -13.31 -0.63
N PHE A 101 -0.15 -13.05 -1.94
CA PHE A 101 -1.00 -12.10 -2.64
C PHE A 101 -2.48 -12.50 -2.58
N LEU A 102 -2.80 -13.76 -2.86
CA LEU A 102 -4.19 -14.25 -2.83
C LEU A 102 -4.80 -14.19 -1.43
N SER A 103 -4.01 -14.41 -0.38
CA SER A 103 -4.47 -14.27 1.01
C SER A 103 -4.84 -12.82 1.33
N LEU A 104 -3.96 -11.87 0.98
CA LEU A 104 -4.21 -10.45 1.16
C LEU A 104 -5.35 -9.96 0.26
N ALA A 105 -5.38 -10.40 -1.00
CA ALA A 105 -6.46 -10.07 -1.92
C ALA A 105 -7.81 -10.53 -1.37
N ARG A 106 -7.93 -11.74 -0.86
CA ARG A 106 -9.18 -12.23 -0.23
C ARG A 106 -9.60 -11.40 0.98
N LYS A 107 -8.65 -10.86 1.74
CA LYS A 107 -8.92 -10.04 2.91
C LYS A 107 -9.50 -8.68 2.53
N TYR A 108 -9.03 -8.09 1.44
CA TYR A 108 -9.33 -6.71 1.04
C TYR A 108 -10.20 -6.59 -0.22
N LEU A 109 -10.23 -7.61 -1.08
CA LEU A 109 -11.02 -7.58 -2.32
C LEU A 109 -12.52 -7.49 -2.00
N GLY A 110 -13.19 -6.50 -2.59
CA GLY A 110 -14.61 -6.26 -2.37
C GLY A 110 -14.93 -5.50 -1.08
N ARG A 111 -13.92 -5.01 -0.35
CA ARG A 111 -14.12 -4.12 0.80
C ARG A 111 -13.88 -2.67 0.41
N THR A 112 -14.73 -1.79 0.90
CA THR A 112 -14.51 -0.35 0.83
C THR A 112 -13.45 0.09 1.84
N VAL A 113 -12.84 1.25 1.62
CA VAL A 113 -11.93 1.86 2.60
C VAL A 113 -12.61 2.00 3.97
N GLY A 114 -13.89 2.43 3.98
CA GLY A 114 -14.69 2.53 5.20
C GLY A 114 -14.77 1.22 5.97
N GLU A 115 -14.94 0.08 5.29
CA GLU A 115 -14.99 -1.24 5.94
C GLU A 115 -13.62 -1.69 6.47
N VAL A 116 -12.53 -1.29 5.82
CA VAL A 116 -11.17 -1.59 6.30
C VAL A 116 -10.86 -0.81 7.58
N VAL A 117 -11.26 0.46 7.64
CA VAL A 117 -10.98 1.33 8.79
C VAL A 117 -12.03 1.22 9.91
N GLN A 118 -13.16 0.57 9.66
CA GLN A 118 -14.28 0.45 10.62
C GLN A 118 -13.91 -0.20 11.96
N GLY A 119 -12.83 -0.99 11.98
CA GLY A 119 -12.33 -1.60 13.23
C GLY A 119 -11.42 -0.68 14.06
N ILE A 120 -11.12 0.54 13.58
CA ILE A 120 -10.29 1.53 14.24
C ILE A 120 -11.23 2.48 15.00
N GLN A 121 -10.95 2.72 16.28
CA GLN A 121 -11.81 3.57 17.14
C GLN A 121 -11.51 5.06 16.95
N SER A 122 -10.26 5.41 16.65
CA SER A 122 -9.82 6.79 16.44
C SER A 122 -10.35 7.35 15.14
N GLN A 123 -11.23 8.34 15.18
CA GLN A 123 -11.74 9.04 14.01
C GLN A 123 -10.60 9.71 13.21
N THR A 124 -9.62 10.30 13.92
CA THR A 124 -8.45 10.91 13.25
C THR A 124 -7.67 9.91 12.40
N ILE A 125 -7.47 8.69 12.90
CA ILE A 125 -6.79 7.63 12.12
C ILE A 125 -7.65 7.20 10.94
N GLN A 126 -8.96 7.05 11.13
CA GLN A 126 -9.88 6.73 10.02
C GLN A 126 -9.80 7.80 8.92
N ASP A 127 -9.82 9.08 9.29
CA ASP A 127 -9.75 10.20 8.35
C ASP A 127 -8.41 10.24 7.60
N ILE A 128 -7.29 10.01 8.30
CA ILE A 128 -5.95 9.91 7.70
C ILE A 128 -5.91 8.77 6.69
N LEU A 129 -6.34 7.57 7.07
CA LEU A 129 -6.33 6.41 6.19
C LEU A 129 -7.24 6.61 4.98
N THR A 130 -8.41 7.20 5.16
CA THR A 130 -9.34 7.53 4.07
C THR A 130 -8.74 8.57 3.11
N ALA A 131 -8.04 9.58 3.64
CA ALA A 131 -7.39 10.60 2.81
C ALA A 131 -6.19 10.05 2.02
N LEU A 132 -5.48 9.05 2.56
CA LEU A 132 -4.34 8.40 1.90
C LEU A 132 -4.76 7.40 0.83
N MET A 133 -5.95 6.83 0.92
CA MET A 133 -6.45 5.86 -0.04
C MET A 133 -7.24 6.57 -1.14
N PRO A 134 -6.92 6.38 -2.43
CA PRO A 134 -7.69 6.97 -3.52
C PRO A 134 -9.17 6.56 -3.42
N ALA A 135 -10.07 7.51 -3.66
CA ALA A 135 -11.51 7.29 -3.63
C ALA A 135 -11.99 6.21 -4.62
N GLU A 136 -11.18 5.91 -5.64
CA GLU A 136 -11.42 4.87 -6.64
C GLU A 136 -11.41 3.44 -6.06
N PHE A 137 -10.91 3.25 -4.84
CA PHE A 137 -11.04 1.99 -4.10
C PHE A 137 -12.34 1.91 -3.29
N SER A 138 -13.16 2.95 -3.27
CA SER A 138 -14.54 2.86 -2.85
C SER A 138 -15.37 2.35 -4.04
N ALA A 139 -15.46 1.02 -4.20
CA ALA A 139 -16.42 0.46 -5.14
C ALA A 139 -17.82 0.90 -4.70
N GLU A 140 -18.50 1.67 -5.56
CA GLU A 140 -19.94 1.81 -5.52
C GLU A 140 -20.60 0.44 -5.74
#